data_41125a9e7010f0bcdcf3b251780f1157
#
_entry.id   41125a9e7010f0bcdcf3b251780f1157
#
_cell.length_a   1.000
_cell.length_b   1.000
_cell.length_c   1.000
_cell.angle_alpha   90.00
_cell.angle_beta   90.00
_cell.angle_gamma   90.00
#
_symmetry.space_group_name_H-M   'P 1'
#
loop_
_entity.id
_entity.type
_entity.pdbx_description
1 polymer ?
#
loop_
_entity_poly.entity_id
_entity_poly.type
_entity_poly.pdbx_seq_one_letter_code
_entity_poly.pdbx_strand_id
1 'polypeptide(L)'
;MIQKIVTANLAQKCKTLNQLKQIHGHLLKTYLLENPLAIGPLFSVAATSKNPTFFSYARMIFDNCSHKNTFMYNTMIRGYMQANSPKLAVLCYLDMLNSGLEANNYTFPPLIKACSILVSSLETTGRLVHTHVVKFGFSDDPFVVCSLIEFYSLIHDIRSARVLFDKTLKRDVAMWTAMIDGYGKMGDIENARVLFEKMPERNAISWSAIMAAYSRVSDFKEVLSLFRQMQEAGTNPNESVLVSVLTACAHLGAVTHGLWVHSYAKRYNLDKNFILATALVDMYSKCGNVESALSVFEGISDRDAGAWNAMISGASMNGDARKSLELFDRMVQSGTKPTETTFVAALTTCTHAKMVKEGLKLFEQMSTVYGVVPQQEHYACVVDLLARAGRVEEAEMFIEGEMGGLGEGDANVWGALLGACRIYGNVEVGNRVWEKLADIGIDDCGIHVLSYNLYKEAGRDMEAKRVRKLISEGRMKKLPGCSVIEVDGAVEEFLAGDTHHPKASEIYKTIDSFSKMANLEEL
;
A
#
# COMPACT_ATOMS: atom_id res chain seq x y z
N MET A 1 43.79 23.38 -7.40
CA MET A 1 43.19 22.42 -6.44
C MET A 1 42.45 23.12 -5.30
N ILE A 2 43.03 24.10 -4.63
CA ILE A 2 42.43 24.84 -3.49
C ILE A 2 41.13 25.56 -3.87
N GLN A 3 41.02 26.24 -5.01
CA GLN A 3 39.78 26.90 -5.47
C GLN A 3 38.62 25.94 -5.71
N LYS A 4 38.86 24.68 -6.12
CA LYS A 4 37.83 23.63 -6.27
C LYS A 4 37.20 23.24 -4.94
N ILE A 5 38.01 23.04 -3.91
CA ILE A 5 37.54 22.66 -2.56
C ILE A 5 36.74 23.80 -1.95
N VAL A 6 37.18 25.04 -2.18
CA VAL A 6 36.48 26.23 -1.68
C VAL A 6 35.11 26.39 -2.35
N THR A 7 35.00 26.24 -3.68
CA THR A 7 33.73 26.39 -4.41
C THR A 7 32.75 25.25 -4.06
N ALA A 8 33.22 24.02 -3.94
CA ALA A 8 32.39 22.88 -3.52
C ALA A 8 31.84 23.07 -2.10
N ASN A 9 32.70 23.45 -1.16
CA ASN A 9 32.30 23.69 0.22
C ASN A 9 31.34 24.88 0.38
N LEU A 10 31.52 25.94 -0.42
CA LEU A 10 30.62 27.09 -0.43
C LEU A 10 29.27 26.75 -1.05
N ALA A 11 29.24 26.02 -2.16
CA ALA A 11 28.00 25.62 -2.82
C ALA A 11 27.14 24.73 -1.92
N GLN A 12 27.75 23.75 -1.22
CA GLN A 12 27.03 22.87 -0.28
C GLN A 12 26.41 23.59 0.92
N LYS A 13 27.00 24.73 1.31
CA LYS A 13 26.49 25.57 2.43
C LYS A 13 25.43 26.56 2.02
N CYS A 14 25.11 26.69 0.72
CA CYS A 14 24.08 27.61 0.23
C CYS A 14 22.68 27.20 0.70
N LYS A 15 22.02 28.09 1.42
CA LYS A 15 20.63 27.93 1.85
C LYS A 15 19.65 28.74 0.99
N THR A 16 20.15 29.75 0.26
CA THR A 16 19.31 30.65 -0.54
C THR A 16 19.79 30.72 -1.98
N LEU A 17 18.86 30.96 -2.90
CA LEU A 17 19.16 31.15 -4.34
C LEU A 17 20.12 32.32 -4.56
N ASN A 18 20.04 33.39 -3.74
CA ASN A 18 20.93 34.55 -3.87
C ASN A 18 22.38 34.19 -3.57
N GLN A 19 22.63 33.34 -2.57
CA GLN A 19 24.00 32.84 -2.28
C GLN A 19 24.54 32.02 -3.46
N LEU A 20 23.70 31.21 -4.08
CA LEU A 20 24.06 30.41 -5.25
C LEU A 20 24.37 31.29 -6.46
N LYS A 21 23.57 32.35 -6.70
CA LYS A 21 23.83 33.38 -7.72
C LYS A 21 25.11 34.14 -7.47
N GLN A 22 25.47 34.47 -6.23
CA GLN A 22 26.73 35.12 -5.88
C GLN A 22 27.93 34.25 -6.25
N ILE A 23 27.91 32.96 -5.96
CA ILE A 23 28.99 32.03 -6.34
C ILE A 23 29.06 31.93 -7.87
N HIS A 24 27.93 31.83 -8.57
CA HIS A 24 27.90 31.82 -10.04
C HIS A 24 28.47 33.10 -10.62
N GLY A 25 28.09 34.27 -10.10
CA GLY A 25 28.63 35.55 -10.50
C GLY A 25 30.16 35.69 -10.26
N HIS A 26 30.67 35.06 -9.19
CA HIS A 26 32.11 34.99 -8.97
C HIS A 26 32.80 34.09 -10.00
N LEU A 27 32.24 32.91 -10.34
CA LEU A 27 32.76 32.04 -11.40
C LEU A 27 32.76 32.73 -12.78
N LEU A 28 31.75 33.55 -13.09
CA LEU A 28 31.69 34.37 -14.29
C LEU A 28 32.83 35.39 -14.32
N LYS A 29 33.02 36.17 -13.26
CA LYS A 29 34.05 37.21 -13.17
C LYS A 29 35.48 36.65 -13.21
N THR A 30 35.68 35.42 -12.80
CA THR A 30 36.98 34.75 -12.77
C THR A 30 37.24 33.90 -14.02
N TYR A 31 36.35 33.97 -15.03
CA TYR A 31 36.43 33.15 -16.26
C TYR A 31 36.52 31.60 -15.98
N LEU A 32 35.98 31.16 -14.83
CA LEU A 32 35.99 29.75 -14.44
C LEU A 32 34.69 29.02 -14.83
N LEU A 33 33.76 29.69 -15.48
CA LEU A 33 32.47 29.15 -15.86
C LEU A 33 32.59 27.97 -16.85
N GLU A 34 33.54 28.07 -17.78
CA GLU A 34 33.82 27.02 -18.77
C GLU A 34 34.60 25.83 -18.19
N ASN A 35 35.09 25.94 -16.95
CA ASN A 35 35.77 24.84 -16.30
C ASN A 35 34.76 23.92 -15.60
N PRO A 36 34.52 22.69 -16.12
CA PRO A 36 33.51 21.76 -15.56
C PRO A 36 33.76 21.44 -14.08
N LEU A 37 35.00 21.51 -13.64
CA LEU A 37 35.38 21.22 -12.27
C LEU A 37 35.09 22.37 -11.29
N ALA A 38 34.94 23.59 -11.81
CA ALA A 38 34.60 24.75 -11.00
C ALA A 38 33.06 24.92 -10.90
N ILE A 39 32.35 24.74 -12.03
CA ILE A 39 30.88 24.86 -12.05
C ILE A 39 30.18 23.62 -11.52
N GLY A 40 30.80 22.43 -11.63
CA GLY A 40 30.19 21.15 -11.27
C GLY A 40 29.55 21.10 -9.89
N PRO A 41 30.24 21.50 -8.81
CA PRO A 41 29.68 21.49 -7.46
C PRO A 41 28.44 22.40 -7.31
N LEU A 42 28.52 23.63 -7.86
CA LEU A 42 27.41 24.59 -7.85
C LEU A 42 26.20 24.05 -8.61
N PHE A 43 26.46 23.53 -9.80
CA PHE A 43 25.45 22.94 -10.67
C PHE A 43 24.79 21.71 -10.03
N SER A 44 25.59 20.83 -9.40
CA SER A 44 25.08 19.65 -8.69
C SER A 44 24.15 20.05 -7.56
N VAL A 45 24.55 21.00 -6.71
CA VAL A 45 23.70 21.49 -5.60
C VAL A 45 22.41 22.11 -6.11
N ALA A 46 22.48 22.91 -7.17
CA ALA A 46 21.31 23.53 -7.76
C ALA A 46 20.34 22.49 -8.37
N ALA A 47 20.87 21.54 -9.14
CA ALA A 47 20.06 20.57 -9.86
C ALA A 47 19.46 19.47 -8.95
N THR A 48 20.11 19.12 -7.82
CA THR A 48 19.64 18.08 -6.91
C THR A 48 19.01 18.63 -5.63
N SER A 49 18.67 19.91 -5.60
CA SER A 49 17.95 20.53 -4.49
C SER A 49 16.47 20.18 -4.52
N LYS A 50 15.88 19.92 -3.34
CA LYS A 50 14.42 19.77 -3.21
C LYS A 50 13.66 21.09 -3.45
N ASN A 51 14.35 22.22 -3.50
CA ASN A 51 13.74 23.53 -3.75
C ASN A 51 13.55 23.76 -5.26
N PRO A 52 12.32 23.93 -5.76
CA PRO A 52 12.04 24.09 -7.19
C PRO A 52 12.76 25.29 -7.83
N THR A 53 13.00 26.37 -7.06
CA THR A 53 13.69 27.56 -7.57
C THR A 53 15.16 27.31 -7.89
N PHE A 54 15.81 26.42 -7.12
CA PHE A 54 17.18 26.00 -7.37
C PHE A 54 17.28 25.15 -8.64
N PHE A 55 16.35 24.22 -8.81
CA PHE A 55 16.30 23.40 -10.01
C PHE A 55 16.04 24.22 -11.28
N SER A 56 15.11 25.18 -11.23
CA SER A 56 14.86 26.11 -12.34
C SER A 56 16.13 26.89 -12.70
N TYR A 57 16.92 27.28 -11.70
CA TYR A 57 18.17 27.96 -11.91
C TYR A 57 19.25 27.05 -12.54
N ALA A 58 19.35 25.79 -12.09
CA ALA A 58 20.22 24.79 -12.69
C ALA A 58 19.87 24.58 -14.17
N ARG A 59 18.58 24.49 -14.50
CA ARG A 59 18.11 24.37 -15.87
C ARG A 59 18.54 25.56 -16.72
N MET A 60 18.40 26.79 -16.21
CA MET A 60 18.87 27.98 -16.89
C MET A 60 20.39 27.94 -17.18
N ILE A 61 21.19 27.49 -16.20
CA ILE A 61 22.65 27.33 -16.41
C ILE A 61 22.91 26.26 -17.48
N PHE A 62 22.19 25.14 -17.42
CA PHE A 62 22.36 24.05 -18.38
C PHE A 62 22.01 24.49 -19.82
N ASP A 63 20.88 25.17 -19.99
CA ASP A 63 20.41 25.61 -21.31
C ASP A 63 21.37 26.61 -21.95
N ASN A 64 22.00 27.50 -21.15
CA ASN A 64 22.94 28.53 -21.62
C ASN A 64 24.41 28.05 -21.66
N CYS A 65 24.70 26.81 -21.28
CA CYS A 65 26.08 26.29 -21.35
C CYS A 65 26.43 25.89 -22.79
N SER A 66 27.50 26.47 -23.34
CA SER A 66 27.98 26.19 -24.70
C SER A 66 28.61 24.79 -24.82
N HIS A 67 29.27 24.30 -23.78
CA HIS A 67 29.95 23.02 -23.75
C HIS A 67 29.41 22.12 -22.63
N LYS A 68 28.32 21.43 -22.92
CA LYS A 68 27.74 20.44 -22.01
C LYS A 68 28.59 19.17 -22.02
N ASN A 69 28.73 18.52 -20.85
CA ASN A 69 29.43 17.25 -20.73
C ASN A 69 28.54 16.18 -20.07
N THR A 70 28.95 14.91 -20.10
CA THR A 70 28.21 13.79 -19.52
C THR A 70 27.83 13.99 -18.06
N PHE A 71 28.70 14.65 -17.26
CA PHE A 71 28.39 14.95 -15.85
C PHE A 71 27.19 15.90 -15.71
N MET A 72 27.11 16.93 -16.53
CA MET A 72 25.98 17.88 -16.51
C MET A 72 24.68 17.20 -16.90
N TYR A 73 24.69 16.40 -17.97
CA TYR A 73 23.51 15.62 -18.37
C TYR A 73 23.05 14.65 -17.27
N ASN A 74 23.97 13.87 -16.68
CA ASN A 74 23.65 12.96 -15.58
C ASN A 74 23.05 13.68 -14.36
N THR A 75 23.57 14.88 -14.09
CA THR A 75 23.08 15.72 -12.99
C THR A 75 21.67 16.24 -13.29
N MET A 76 21.40 16.65 -14.53
CA MET A 76 20.05 17.08 -14.96
C MET A 76 19.06 15.91 -14.96
N ILE A 77 19.44 14.73 -15.45
CA ILE A 77 18.60 13.51 -15.39
C ILE A 77 18.19 13.23 -13.94
N ARG A 78 19.14 13.25 -12.98
CA ARG A 78 18.83 13.10 -11.54
C ARG A 78 17.93 14.23 -11.02
N GLY A 79 18.19 15.47 -11.44
CA GLY A 79 17.38 16.62 -11.05
C GLY A 79 15.94 16.52 -11.55
N TYR A 80 15.71 16.10 -12.80
CA TYR A 80 14.38 15.83 -13.33
C TYR A 80 13.66 14.72 -12.57
N MET A 81 14.39 13.67 -12.14
CA MET A 81 13.82 12.61 -11.31
C MET A 81 13.37 13.13 -9.95
N GLN A 82 14.17 13.98 -9.30
CA GLN A 82 13.79 14.60 -8.02
C GLN A 82 12.64 15.60 -8.15
N ALA A 83 12.53 16.26 -9.30
CA ALA A 83 11.42 17.16 -9.65
C ALA A 83 10.16 16.41 -10.13
N ASN A 84 10.10 15.09 -9.97
CA ASN A 84 9.00 14.22 -10.42
C ASN A 84 8.63 14.40 -11.91
N SER A 85 9.65 14.59 -12.75
CA SER A 85 9.50 14.84 -14.19
C SER A 85 10.24 13.78 -15.02
N PRO A 86 9.86 12.50 -14.92
CA PRO A 86 10.61 11.40 -15.54
C PRO A 86 10.64 11.46 -17.08
N LYS A 87 9.60 12.01 -17.72
CA LYS A 87 9.61 12.25 -19.19
C LYS A 87 10.75 13.18 -19.61
N LEU A 88 11.01 14.25 -18.85
CA LEU A 88 12.09 15.19 -19.14
C LEU A 88 13.47 14.56 -18.90
N ALA A 89 13.60 13.62 -17.95
CA ALA A 89 14.83 12.86 -17.76
C ALA A 89 15.17 12.02 -19.00
N VAL A 90 14.18 11.34 -19.60
CA VAL A 90 14.37 10.59 -20.84
C VAL A 90 14.72 11.49 -22.02
N LEU A 91 14.02 12.62 -22.18
CA LEU A 91 14.32 13.61 -23.23
C LEU A 91 15.74 14.19 -23.09
N CYS A 92 16.17 14.47 -21.86
CA CYS A 92 17.53 14.93 -21.57
C CYS A 92 18.59 13.88 -21.95
N TYR A 93 18.30 12.60 -21.78
CA TYR A 93 19.17 11.51 -22.25
C TYR A 93 19.26 11.46 -23.78
N LEU A 94 18.13 11.63 -24.48
CA LEU A 94 18.13 11.68 -25.95
C LEU A 94 18.93 12.86 -26.48
N ASP A 95 18.80 14.03 -25.86
CA ASP A 95 19.58 15.22 -26.20
C ASP A 95 21.09 15.00 -25.99
N MET A 96 21.46 14.30 -24.89
CA MET A 96 22.84 13.89 -24.63
C MET A 96 23.41 13.03 -25.77
N LEU A 97 22.67 12.03 -26.24
CA LEU A 97 23.08 11.16 -27.34
C LEU A 97 23.19 11.94 -28.66
N ASN A 98 22.22 12.82 -28.96
CA ASN A 98 22.23 13.68 -30.15
C ASN A 98 23.42 14.65 -30.14
N SER A 99 23.90 15.05 -28.96
CA SER A 99 25.09 15.87 -28.79
C SER A 99 26.41 15.08 -28.97
N GLY A 100 26.33 13.78 -29.30
CA GLY A 100 27.50 12.93 -29.51
C GLY A 100 28.22 12.52 -28.22
N LEU A 101 27.58 12.71 -27.05
CA LEU A 101 28.16 12.34 -25.76
C LEU A 101 27.83 10.89 -25.40
N GLU A 102 28.82 10.18 -24.86
CA GLU A 102 28.64 8.81 -24.41
C GLU A 102 28.05 8.75 -22.99
N ALA A 103 27.09 7.82 -22.81
CA ALA A 103 26.55 7.47 -21.52
C ALA A 103 27.56 6.68 -20.69
N ASN A 104 27.47 6.79 -19.37
CA ASN A 104 28.28 6.03 -18.45
C ASN A 104 27.42 5.35 -17.37
N ASN A 105 28.04 4.62 -16.47
CA ASN A 105 27.34 3.88 -15.39
C ASN A 105 26.51 4.79 -14.46
N TYR A 106 26.79 6.10 -14.39
CA TYR A 106 25.97 7.06 -13.61
C TYR A 106 24.75 7.58 -14.39
N THR A 107 24.72 7.38 -15.72
CA THR A 107 23.59 7.77 -16.58
C THR A 107 22.41 6.79 -16.43
N PHE A 108 22.69 5.49 -16.44
CA PHE A 108 21.68 4.45 -16.57
C PHE A 108 20.77 4.29 -15.35
N PRO A 109 21.24 4.22 -14.09
CA PRO A 109 20.36 3.99 -12.95
C PRO A 109 19.22 5.01 -12.84
N PRO A 110 19.45 6.33 -12.85
CA PRO A 110 18.35 7.30 -12.80
C PRO A 110 17.47 7.29 -14.06
N LEU A 111 18.02 6.94 -15.23
CA LEU A 111 17.26 6.83 -16.47
C LEU A 111 16.33 5.61 -16.45
N ILE A 112 16.84 4.44 -16.02
CA ILE A 112 16.03 3.22 -15.86
C ILE A 112 14.92 3.47 -14.85
N LYS A 113 15.22 4.14 -13.73
CA LYS A 113 14.20 4.54 -12.74
C LYS A 113 13.15 5.48 -13.34
N ALA A 114 13.52 6.36 -14.28
CA ALA A 114 12.55 7.19 -15.02
C ALA A 114 11.59 6.33 -15.84
N CYS A 115 12.11 5.32 -16.53
CA CYS A 115 11.31 4.37 -17.29
C CYS A 115 10.40 3.54 -16.37
N SER A 116 10.86 3.18 -15.18
CA SER A 116 10.08 2.44 -14.18
C SER A 116 8.86 3.21 -13.66
N ILE A 117 8.95 4.53 -13.52
CA ILE A 117 7.81 5.38 -13.11
C ILE A 117 6.76 5.51 -14.24
N LEU A 118 7.19 5.42 -15.47
CA LEU A 118 6.36 5.61 -16.67
C LEU A 118 6.00 4.28 -17.36
N VAL A 119 5.94 3.19 -16.61
CA VAL A 119 5.74 1.83 -17.13
C VAL A 119 4.59 1.74 -18.15
N SER A 120 3.45 2.36 -17.86
CA SER A 120 2.28 2.34 -18.75
C SER A 120 2.51 3.00 -20.12
N SER A 121 3.53 3.85 -20.26
CA SER A 121 3.80 4.60 -21.51
C SER A 121 5.21 4.39 -22.08
N LEU A 122 6.16 3.85 -21.33
CA LEU A 122 7.57 3.76 -21.68
C LEU A 122 8.22 2.39 -21.42
N GLU A 123 7.45 1.30 -21.35
CA GLU A 123 8.03 -0.06 -21.23
C GLU A 123 9.03 -0.35 -22.35
N THR A 124 8.66 -0.05 -23.60
CA THR A 124 9.54 -0.22 -24.76
C THR A 124 10.80 0.64 -24.64
N THR A 125 10.70 1.86 -24.11
CA THR A 125 11.86 2.74 -23.88
C THR A 125 12.81 2.15 -22.84
N GLY A 126 12.30 1.56 -21.76
CA GLY A 126 13.13 0.88 -20.76
C GLY A 126 13.90 -0.31 -21.34
N ARG A 127 13.26 -1.10 -22.20
CA ARG A 127 13.93 -2.20 -22.93
C ARG A 127 14.99 -1.68 -23.91
N LEU A 128 14.75 -0.55 -24.59
CA LEU A 128 15.75 0.12 -25.43
C LEU A 128 16.93 0.63 -24.60
N VAL A 129 16.67 1.23 -23.42
CA VAL A 129 17.73 1.65 -22.51
C VAL A 129 18.60 0.45 -22.07
N HIS A 130 18.00 -0.71 -21.82
CA HIS A 130 18.75 -1.94 -21.56
C HIS A 130 19.67 -2.32 -22.74
N THR A 131 19.18 -2.19 -23.99
CA THR A 131 20.02 -2.40 -25.19
C THR A 131 21.21 -1.44 -25.22
N HIS A 132 21.01 -0.17 -24.82
CA HIS A 132 22.11 0.80 -24.72
C HIS A 132 23.08 0.42 -23.61
N VAL A 133 22.61 -0.08 -22.45
CA VAL A 133 23.47 -0.60 -21.37
C VAL A 133 24.40 -1.68 -21.91
N VAL A 134 23.89 -2.63 -22.69
CA VAL A 134 24.69 -3.69 -23.34
C VAL A 134 25.68 -3.07 -24.34
N LYS A 135 25.21 -2.19 -25.21
CA LYS A 135 26.04 -1.52 -26.25
C LYS A 135 27.21 -0.74 -25.66
N PHE A 136 26.99 -0.05 -24.52
CA PHE A 136 28.02 0.75 -23.86
C PHE A 136 28.88 -0.07 -22.86
N GLY A 137 28.63 -1.37 -22.71
CA GLY A 137 29.48 -2.27 -21.89
C GLY A 137 29.24 -2.19 -20.39
N PHE A 138 28.05 -1.78 -19.94
CA PHE A 138 27.69 -1.67 -18.51
C PHE A 138 26.82 -2.82 -18.00
N SER A 139 26.79 -3.95 -18.72
CA SER A 139 26.00 -5.13 -18.34
C SER A 139 26.40 -5.77 -17.01
N ASP A 140 27.63 -5.54 -16.55
CA ASP A 140 28.17 -6.11 -15.32
C ASP A 140 28.30 -5.06 -14.19
N ASP A 141 27.87 -3.80 -14.43
CA ASP A 141 27.88 -2.77 -13.40
C ASP A 141 26.79 -3.04 -12.36
N PRO A 142 27.13 -3.22 -11.06
CA PRO A 142 26.18 -3.61 -10.03
C PRO A 142 24.99 -2.67 -9.89
N PHE A 143 25.20 -1.36 -9.98
CA PHE A 143 24.14 -0.36 -9.83
C PHE A 143 23.19 -0.36 -11.03
N VAL A 144 23.74 -0.56 -12.23
CA VAL A 144 22.95 -0.65 -13.46
C VAL A 144 22.11 -1.93 -13.47
N VAL A 145 22.72 -3.07 -13.13
CA VAL A 145 22.03 -4.38 -13.08
C VAL A 145 20.94 -4.36 -12.02
N CYS A 146 21.20 -3.82 -10.81
CA CYS A 146 20.19 -3.69 -9.78
C CYS A 146 18.98 -2.88 -10.27
N SER A 147 19.22 -1.74 -10.93
CA SER A 147 18.15 -0.90 -11.50
C SER A 147 17.37 -1.62 -12.62
N LEU A 148 18.04 -2.45 -13.43
CA LEU A 148 17.36 -3.27 -14.46
C LEU A 148 16.52 -4.38 -13.84
N ILE A 149 16.98 -5.03 -12.76
CA ILE A 149 16.20 -6.02 -12.00
C ILE A 149 14.92 -5.38 -11.46
N GLU A 150 15.04 -4.20 -10.82
CA GLU A 150 13.88 -3.43 -10.34
C GLU A 150 12.90 -3.08 -11.48
N PHE A 151 13.41 -2.60 -12.62
CA PHE A 151 12.60 -2.26 -13.79
C PHE A 151 11.84 -3.48 -14.32
N TYR A 152 12.54 -4.60 -14.57
CA TYR A 152 11.89 -5.81 -15.08
C TYR A 152 10.88 -6.39 -14.10
N SER A 153 11.13 -6.29 -12.81
CA SER A 153 10.17 -6.69 -11.76
C SER A 153 8.90 -5.83 -11.80
N LEU A 154 9.02 -4.52 -12.07
CA LEU A 154 7.88 -3.60 -12.15
C LEU A 154 7.01 -3.81 -13.41
N ILE A 155 7.61 -4.23 -14.53
CA ILE A 155 6.85 -4.56 -15.74
C ILE A 155 6.39 -6.02 -15.78
N HIS A 156 6.42 -6.72 -14.64
CA HIS A 156 6.02 -8.12 -14.50
C HIS A 156 6.82 -9.11 -15.33
N ASP A 157 8.03 -8.74 -15.81
CA ASP A 157 8.95 -9.62 -16.53
C ASP A 157 10.04 -10.19 -15.59
N ILE A 158 9.58 -10.94 -14.60
CA ILE A 158 10.48 -11.51 -13.58
C ILE A 158 11.52 -12.47 -14.18
N ARG A 159 11.23 -13.05 -15.37
CA ARG A 159 12.17 -13.94 -16.07
C ARG A 159 13.41 -13.17 -16.52
N SER A 160 13.24 -12.01 -17.13
CA SER A 160 14.35 -11.15 -17.54
C SER A 160 15.15 -10.65 -16.34
N ALA A 161 14.47 -10.26 -15.24
CA ALA A 161 15.13 -9.90 -13.98
C ALA A 161 15.99 -11.06 -13.45
N ARG A 162 15.45 -12.30 -13.47
CA ARG A 162 16.15 -13.49 -13.01
C ARG A 162 17.38 -13.81 -13.86
N VAL A 163 17.29 -13.69 -15.18
CA VAL A 163 18.43 -13.90 -16.08
C VAL A 163 19.57 -12.92 -15.78
N LEU A 164 19.25 -11.64 -15.53
CA LEU A 164 20.26 -10.64 -15.14
C LEU A 164 20.90 -10.98 -13.80
N PHE A 165 20.09 -11.37 -12.83
CA PHE A 165 20.56 -11.77 -11.51
C PHE A 165 21.50 -12.98 -11.59
N ASP A 166 21.12 -14.02 -12.35
CA ASP A 166 21.90 -15.27 -12.46
C ASP A 166 23.21 -15.10 -13.23
N LYS A 167 23.25 -14.20 -14.22
CA LYS A 167 24.49 -13.89 -14.98
C LYS A 167 25.52 -13.11 -14.14
N THR A 168 25.09 -12.38 -13.12
CA THR A 168 25.99 -11.56 -12.32
C THR A 168 26.81 -12.43 -11.39
N LEU A 169 28.14 -12.38 -11.52
CA LEU A 169 29.07 -13.21 -10.73
C LEU A 169 29.19 -12.75 -9.28
N LYS A 170 29.23 -11.43 -9.06
CA LYS A 170 29.32 -10.82 -7.72
C LYS A 170 28.01 -10.10 -7.42
N ARG A 171 27.15 -10.75 -6.63
CA ARG A 171 25.86 -10.20 -6.20
C ARG A 171 26.02 -9.54 -4.86
N ASP A 172 25.73 -8.26 -4.79
CA ASP A 172 25.64 -7.52 -3.53
C ASP A 172 24.27 -7.68 -2.86
N VAL A 173 24.17 -7.21 -1.61
CA VAL A 173 22.92 -7.26 -0.83
C VAL A 173 21.75 -6.56 -1.55
N ALA A 174 22.03 -5.50 -2.31
CA ALA A 174 21.01 -4.75 -3.02
C ALA A 174 20.38 -5.58 -4.15
N MET A 175 21.18 -6.30 -4.93
CA MET A 175 20.67 -7.18 -6.00
C MET A 175 19.81 -8.33 -5.45
N TRP A 176 20.26 -8.98 -4.38
CA TRP A 176 19.49 -10.02 -3.71
C TRP A 176 18.15 -9.46 -3.25
N THR A 177 18.16 -8.29 -2.60
CA THR A 177 16.97 -7.64 -2.08
C THR A 177 16.01 -7.22 -3.20
N ALA A 178 16.54 -6.65 -4.30
CA ALA A 178 15.72 -6.28 -5.46
C ALA A 178 15.02 -7.50 -6.09
N MET A 179 15.71 -8.65 -6.15
CA MET A 179 15.12 -9.86 -6.69
C MET A 179 14.07 -10.48 -5.76
N ILE A 180 14.30 -10.45 -4.43
CA ILE A 180 13.34 -10.88 -3.41
C ILE A 180 12.07 -10.01 -3.48
N ASP A 181 12.22 -8.69 -3.54
CA ASP A 181 11.09 -7.76 -3.67
C ASP A 181 10.34 -7.96 -5.01
N GLY A 182 11.09 -8.24 -6.09
CA GLY A 182 10.52 -8.56 -7.40
C GLY A 182 9.60 -9.79 -7.34
N TYR A 183 10.06 -10.90 -6.79
CA TYR A 183 9.24 -12.10 -6.59
C TYR A 183 8.06 -11.83 -5.64
N GLY A 184 8.29 -11.08 -4.55
CA GLY A 184 7.23 -10.70 -3.61
C GLY A 184 6.12 -9.85 -4.24
N LYS A 185 6.45 -8.97 -5.19
CA LYS A 185 5.46 -8.20 -5.97
C LYS A 185 4.64 -9.06 -6.92
N MET A 186 5.23 -10.16 -7.40
CA MET A 186 4.54 -11.14 -8.25
C MET A 186 3.71 -12.15 -7.46
N GLY A 187 3.76 -12.13 -6.13
CA GLY A 187 3.13 -13.13 -5.27
C GLY A 187 3.86 -14.48 -5.22
N ASP A 188 5.03 -14.59 -5.84
CA ASP A 188 5.84 -15.80 -5.85
C ASP A 188 6.71 -15.88 -4.58
N ILE A 189 6.05 -16.22 -3.49
CA ILE A 189 6.66 -16.26 -2.14
C ILE A 189 7.70 -17.37 -2.02
N GLU A 190 7.48 -18.49 -2.70
CA GLU A 190 8.41 -19.63 -2.66
C GLU A 190 9.79 -19.24 -3.20
N ASN A 191 9.84 -18.62 -4.38
CA ASN A 191 11.10 -18.15 -4.95
C ASN A 191 11.72 -17.00 -4.15
N ALA A 192 10.91 -16.10 -3.61
CA ALA A 192 11.40 -15.03 -2.71
C ALA A 192 12.07 -15.64 -1.47
N ARG A 193 11.45 -16.64 -0.83
CA ARG A 193 12.00 -17.35 0.35
C ARG A 193 13.30 -18.08 0.03
N VAL A 194 13.31 -18.85 -1.06
CA VAL A 194 14.53 -19.57 -1.51
C VAL A 194 15.71 -18.63 -1.73
N LEU A 195 15.48 -17.45 -2.32
CA LEU A 195 16.53 -16.45 -2.50
C LEU A 195 16.98 -15.87 -1.17
N PHE A 196 16.05 -15.53 -0.29
CA PHE A 196 16.36 -15.00 1.03
C PHE A 196 17.21 -15.98 1.86
N GLU A 197 16.90 -17.28 1.81
CA GLU A 197 17.68 -18.30 2.51
C GLU A 197 19.08 -18.51 1.92
N LYS A 198 19.24 -18.38 0.61
CA LYS A 198 20.52 -18.47 -0.09
C LYS A 198 21.38 -17.21 0.04
N MET A 199 20.83 -16.14 0.59
CA MET A 199 21.52 -14.85 0.73
C MET A 199 22.69 -14.97 1.72
N PRO A 200 23.93 -14.67 1.31
CA PRO A 200 25.12 -14.83 2.17
C PRO A 200 25.10 -13.93 3.41
N GLU A 201 24.68 -12.69 3.22
CA GLU A 201 24.60 -11.67 4.28
C GLU A 201 23.22 -11.02 4.24
N ARG A 202 22.60 -10.88 5.39
CA ARG A 202 21.28 -10.26 5.54
C ARG A 202 21.39 -8.97 6.35
N ASN A 203 20.72 -7.92 5.90
CA ASN A 203 20.60 -6.66 6.61
C ASN A 203 19.13 -6.28 6.81
N ALA A 204 18.86 -5.18 7.52
CA ALA A 204 17.49 -4.74 7.79
C ALA A 204 16.65 -4.53 6.51
N ILE A 205 17.28 -4.19 5.37
CA ILE A 205 16.56 -3.98 4.10
C ILE A 205 16.11 -5.32 3.52
N SER A 206 16.94 -6.35 3.54
CA SER A 206 16.57 -7.68 3.04
C SER A 206 15.50 -8.34 3.92
N TRP A 207 15.57 -8.18 5.25
CA TRP A 207 14.52 -8.61 6.18
C TRP A 207 13.19 -7.88 5.88
N SER A 208 13.26 -6.55 5.65
CA SER A 208 12.07 -5.77 5.28
C SER A 208 11.45 -6.24 3.96
N ALA A 209 12.25 -6.57 2.94
CA ALA A 209 11.77 -7.01 1.65
C ALA A 209 11.01 -8.34 1.73
N ILE A 210 11.55 -9.32 2.45
CA ILE A 210 10.87 -10.62 2.60
C ILE A 210 9.60 -10.51 3.47
N MET A 211 9.64 -9.73 4.57
CA MET A 211 8.44 -9.49 5.39
C MET A 211 7.34 -8.76 4.62
N ALA A 212 7.71 -7.77 3.78
CA ALA A 212 6.76 -7.09 2.90
C ALA A 212 6.16 -8.04 1.86
N ALA A 213 6.94 -8.99 1.34
CA ALA A 213 6.45 -10.03 0.42
C ALA A 213 5.39 -10.91 1.09
N TYR A 214 5.64 -11.42 2.29
CA TYR A 214 4.66 -12.21 3.05
C TYR A 214 3.44 -11.39 3.45
N SER A 215 3.60 -10.10 3.81
CA SER A 215 2.47 -9.21 4.10
C SER A 215 1.53 -9.03 2.89
N ARG A 216 2.07 -8.97 1.66
CA ARG A 216 1.26 -8.85 0.43
C ARG A 216 0.36 -10.06 0.17
N VAL A 217 0.79 -11.24 0.55
CA VAL A 217 -0.02 -12.47 0.46
C VAL A 217 -0.80 -12.77 1.73
N SER A 218 -0.83 -11.81 2.66
CA SER A 218 -1.56 -11.91 3.93
C SER A 218 -1.08 -13.05 4.85
N ASP A 219 0.13 -13.54 4.67
CA ASP A 219 0.75 -14.50 5.60
C ASP A 219 1.46 -13.76 6.76
N PHE A 220 0.64 -13.20 7.63
CA PHE A 220 1.10 -12.40 8.76
C PHE A 220 1.80 -13.23 9.85
N LYS A 221 1.52 -14.53 9.92
CA LYS A 221 2.21 -15.43 10.85
C LYS A 221 3.69 -15.56 10.50
N GLU A 222 3.98 -15.75 9.20
CA GLU A 222 5.36 -15.85 8.77
C GLU A 222 6.10 -14.50 8.90
N VAL A 223 5.40 -13.36 8.81
CA VAL A 223 6.01 -12.05 9.13
C VAL A 223 6.51 -12.01 10.57
N LEU A 224 5.73 -12.46 11.55
CA LEU A 224 6.15 -12.51 12.96
C LEU A 224 7.26 -13.55 13.20
N SER A 225 7.21 -14.69 12.51
CA SER A 225 8.27 -15.70 12.51
C SER A 225 9.60 -15.14 12.02
N LEU A 226 9.58 -14.45 10.87
CA LEU A 226 10.75 -13.77 10.29
C LEU A 226 11.28 -12.67 11.20
N PHE A 227 10.40 -11.94 11.86
CA PHE A 227 10.82 -10.92 12.81
C PHE A 227 11.58 -11.51 14.00
N ARG A 228 11.13 -12.66 14.54
CA ARG A 228 11.83 -13.40 15.58
C ARG A 228 13.21 -13.85 15.08
N GLN A 229 13.29 -14.45 13.89
CA GLN A 229 14.56 -14.86 13.27
C GLN A 229 15.52 -13.68 13.10
N MET A 230 15.01 -12.50 12.69
CA MET A 230 15.81 -11.29 12.60
C MET A 230 16.39 -10.85 13.93
N GLN A 231 15.60 -10.93 15.02
CA GLN A 231 16.04 -10.62 16.38
C GLN A 231 17.11 -11.62 16.86
N GLU A 232 16.91 -12.92 16.61
CA GLU A 232 17.86 -14.00 16.93
C GLU A 232 19.17 -13.82 16.17
N ALA A 233 19.13 -13.32 14.91
CA ALA A 233 20.31 -12.96 14.12
C ALA A 233 20.99 -11.67 14.59
N GLY A 234 20.49 -10.99 15.63
CA GLY A 234 21.06 -9.74 16.16
C GLY A 234 20.94 -8.55 15.22
N THR A 235 20.09 -8.60 14.22
CA THR A 235 19.89 -7.50 13.26
C THR A 235 18.87 -6.49 13.82
N ASN A 236 19.25 -5.23 13.93
CA ASN A 236 18.33 -4.19 14.38
C ASN A 236 17.28 -3.89 13.32
N PRO A 237 15.97 -3.82 13.70
CA PRO A 237 14.91 -3.49 12.75
C PRO A 237 14.99 -2.01 12.33
N ASN A 238 14.71 -1.75 11.06
CA ASN A 238 14.47 -0.43 10.52
C ASN A 238 12.96 -0.10 10.58
N GLU A 239 12.59 1.14 10.24
CA GLU A 239 11.20 1.60 10.23
C GLU A 239 10.28 0.70 9.40
N SER A 240 10.71 0.27 8.21
CA SER A 240 9.91 -0.57 7.32
C SER A 240 9.63 -1.96 7.92
N VAL A 241 10.59 -2.55 8.63
CA VAL A 241 10.38 -3.80 9.38
C VAL A 241 9.34 -3.59 10.47
N LEU A 242 9.48 -2.51 11.27
CA LEU A 242 8.55 -2.22 12.36
C LEU A 242 7.12 -2.00 11.83
N VAL A 243 6.95 -1.31 10.70
CA VAL A 243 5.64 -1.13 10.06
C VAL A 243 5.07 -2.47 9.59
N SER A 244 5.86 -3.34 8.96
CA SER A 244 5.41 -4.68 8.53
C SER A 244 4.97 -5.53 9.72
N VAL A 245 5.71 -5.49 10.83
CA VAL A 245 5.37 -6.20 12.07
C VAL A 245 4.09 -5.64 12.68
N LEU A 246 3.93 -4.31 12.76
CA LEU A 246 2.68 -3.70 13.26
C LEU A 246 1.48 -4.07 12.40
N THR A 247 1.64 -4.10 11.08
CA THR A 247 0.58 -4.55 10.16
C THR A 247 0.20 -6.01 10.45
N ALA A 248 1.19 -6.89 10.64
CA ALA A 248 0.92 -8.28 11.02
C ALA A 248 0.22 -8.39 12.37
N CYS A 249 0.67 -7.63 13.38
CA CYS A 249 0.03 -7.56 14.69
C CYS A 249 -1.42 -7.09 14.60
N ALA A 250 -1.70 -6.09 13.77
CA ALA A 250 -3.04 -5.56 13.54
C ALA A 250 -4.00 -6.62 12.96
N HIS A 251 -3.51 -7.45 12.02
CA HIS A 251 -4.32 -8.50 11.40
C HIS A 251 -4.48 -9.75 12.27
N LEU A 252 -3.50 -10.06 13.12
CA LEU A 252 -3.51 -11.24 13.97
C LEU A 252 -4.02 -10.96 15.39
N GLY A 253 -4.30 -9.70 15.75
CA GLY A 253 -4.61 -9.33 17.13
C GLY A 253 -3.44 -9.52 18.10
N ALA A 254 -2.18 -9.52 17.61
CA ALA A 254 -0.98 -9.83 18.37
C ALA A 254 -0.49 -8.60 19.16
N VAL A 255 -1.19 -8.27 20.24
CA VAL A 255 -0.95 -7.06 21.07
C VAL A 255 0.43 -7.06 21.67
N THR A 256 0.92 -8.21 22.18
CA THR A 256 2.21 -8.31 22.87
C THR A 256 3.37 -7.91 21.97
N HIS A 257 3.37 -8.37 20.72
CA HIS A 257 4.37 -7.97 19.73
C HIS A 257 4.26 -6.48 19.40
N GLY A 258 3.03 -5.95 19.27
CA GLY A 258 2.78 -4.53 19.04
C GLY A 258 3.31 -3.63 20.17
N LEU A 259 3.12 -4.05 21.43
CA LEU A 259 3.66 -3.35 22.60
C LEU A 259 5.20 -3.34 22.61
N TRP A 260 5.82 -4.46 22.22
CA TRP A 260 7.27 -4.51 22.07
C TRP A 260 7.76 -3.51 21.03
N VAL A 261 7.12 -3.48 19.85
CA VAL A 261 7.47 -2.52 18.78
C VAL A 261 7.32 -1.07 19.27
N HIS A 262 6.21 -0.75 19.97
CA HIS A 262 5.99 0.59 20.50
C HIS A 262 7.06 0.98 21.52
N SER A 263 7.43 0.08 22.44
CA SER A 263 8.49 0.29 23.41
C SER A 263 9.86 0.49 22.73
N TYR A 264 10.14 -0.30 21.71
CA TYR A 264 11.35 -0.15 20.89
C TYR A 264 11.38 1.21 20.18
N ALA A 265 10.28 1.60 19.54
CA ALA A 265 10.16 2.88 18.86
C ALA A 265 10.41 4.07 19.80
N LYS A 266 9.84 4.05 21.01
CA LYS A 266 10.08 5.06 22.05
C LYS A 266 11.55 5.13 22.47
N ARG A 267 12.17 3.96 22.70
CA ARG A 267 13.58 3.89 23.14
C ARG A 267 14.54 4.50 22.12
N TYR A 268 14.25 4.35 20.82
CA TYR A 268 15.11 4.84 19.75
C TYR A 268 14.61 6.14 19.10
N ASN A 269 13.61 6.82 19.71
CA ASN A 269 12.99 8.05 19.21
C ASN A 269 12.42 7.92 17.77
N LEU A 270 11.96 6.74 17.40
CA LEU A 270 11.30 6.45 16.12
C LEU A 270 9.79 6.73 16.17
N ASP A 271 9.23 6.90 17.37
CA ASP A 271 7.82 7.23 17.62
C ASP A 271 7.41 8.59 17.04
N LYS A 272 8.38 9.45 16.72
CA LYS A 272 8.17 10.72 16.02
C LYS A 272 8.02 10.56 14.50
N ASN A 273 8.33 9.39 13.96
CA ASN A 273 8.08 9.08 12.56
C ASN A 273 6.57 8.89 12.35
N PHE A 274 5.98 9.75 11.52
CA PHE A 274 4.52 9.76 11.33
C PHE A 274 3.98 8.45 10.71
N ILE A 275 4.76 7.77 9.85
CA ILE A 275 4.36 6.48 9.24
C ILE A 275 4.27 5.41 10.32
N LEU A 276 5.27 5.34 11.21
CA LEU A 276 5.29 4.37 12.30
C LEU A 276 4.19 4.67 13.33
N ALA A 277 3.98 5.95 13.66
CA ALA A 277 2.91 6.38 14.55
C ALA A 277 1.53 6.02 13.99
N THR A 278 1.28 6.24 12.69
CA THR A 278 0.04 5.82 12.02
C THR A 278 -0.15 4.30 12.06
N ALA A 279 0.91 3.52 11.83
CA ALA A 279 0.85 2.06 11.94
C ALA A 279 0.56 1.59 13.38
N LEU A 280 1.07 2.29 14.40
CA LEU A 280 0.75 2.04 15.81
C LEU A 280 -0.73 2.32 16.11
N VAL A 281 -1.27 3.42 15.58
CA VAL A 281 -2.71 3.74 15.72
C VAL A 281 -3.56 2.64 15.10
N ASP A 282 -3.26 2.20 13.89
CA ASP A 282 -3.98 1.11 13.21
C ASP A 282 -3.89 -0.20 14.01
N MET A 283 -2.68 -0.58 14.45
CA MET A 283 -2.46 -1.78 15.25
C MET A 283 -3.27 -1.77 16.55
N TYR A 284 -3.17 -0.71 17.35
CA TYR A 284 -3.92 -0.63 18.60
C TYR A 284 -5.43 -0.64 18.38
N SER A 285 -5.91 0.06 17.35
CA SER A 285 -7.33 0.09 16.99
C SER A 285 -7.87 -1.29 16.62
N LYS A 286 -7.16 -2.03 15.77
CA LYS A 286 -7.56 -3.39 15.34
C LYS A 286 -7.43 -4.42 16.45
N CYS A 287 -6.52 -4.20 17.39
CA CYS A 287 -6.39 -5.02 18.59
C CYS A 287 -7.38 -4.65 19.72
N GLY A 288 -8.31 -3.73 19.48
CA GLY A 288 -9.32 -3.34 20.48
C GLY A 288 -8.86 -2.36 21.55
N ASN A 289 -7.62 -1.86 21.47
CA ASN A 289 -7.06 -0.90 22.46
C ASN A 289 -7.18 0.55 21.96
N VAL A 290 -8.42 1.05 21.94
CA VAL A 290 -8.74 2.39 21.41
C VAL A 290 -8.08 3.51 22.21
N GLU A 291 -7.91 3.35 23.52
CA GLU A 291 -7.27 4.34 24.38
C GLU A 291 -5.79 4.54 24.01
N SER A 292 -5.05 3.45 23.83
CA SER A 292 -3.67 3.53 23.38
C SER A 292 -3.57 4.09 21.95
N ALA A 293 -4.48 3.71 21.06
CA ALA A 293 -4.56 4.28 19.71
C ALA A 293 -4.74 5.79 19.75
N LEU A 294 -5.69 6.28 20.55
CA LEU A 294 -5.96 7.71 20.73
C LEU A 294 -4.77 8.45 21.33
N SER A 295 -4.12 7.86 22.34
CA SER A 295 -2.93 8.44 22.97
C SER A 295 -1.78 8.65 21.96
N VAL A 296 -1.52 7.65 21.10
CA VAL A 296 -0.51 7.76 20.04
C VAL A 296 -0.93 8.80 19.01
N PHE A 297 -2.20 8.76 18.58
CA PHE A 297 -2.75 9.70 17.61
C PHE A 297 -2.65 11.16 18.06
N GLU A 298 -2.99 11.46 19.34
CA GLU A 298 -2.87 12.81 19.88
C GLU A 298 -1.41 13.28 20.00
N GLY A 299 -0.45 12.37 20.08
CA GLY A 299 0.98 12.65 20.04
C GLY A 299 1.53 13.04 18.66
N ILE A 300 0.80 12.80 17.57
CA ILE A 300 1.21 13.17 16.20
C ILE A 300 0.99 14.68 16.01
N SER A 301 2.07 15.43 15.78
CA SER A 301 1.99 16.90 15.64
C SER A 301 1.40 17.35 14.31
N ASP A 302 1.76 16.67 13.23
CA ASP A 302 1.31 16.99 11.86
C ASP A 302 0.59 15.76 11.29
N ARG A 303 -0.72 15.72 11.49
CA ARG A 303 -1.58 14.58 11.13
C ARG A 303 -1.96 14.67 9.67
N ASP A 304 -1.48 13.74 8.87
CA ASP A 304 -1.95 13.57 7.49
C ASP A 304 -3.30 12.85 7.43
N ALA A 305 -3.88 12.74 6.23
CA ALA A 305 -5.13 12.03 6.03
C ALA A 305 -5.05 10.55 6.44
N GLY A 306 -3.87 9.93 6.34
CA GLY A 306 -3.65 8.53 6.74
C GLY A 306 -3.84 8.31 8.23
N ALA A 307 -3.25 9.19 9.07
CA ALA A 307 -3.40 9.12 10.52
C ALA A 307 -4.86 9.34 10.97
N TRP A 308 -5.55 10.31 10.37
CA TRP A 308 -6.97 10.53 10.61
C TRP A 308 -7.80 9.31 10.23
N ASN A 309 -7.58 8.76 9.04
CA ASN A 309 -8.33 7.58 8.53
C ASN A 309 -8.13 6.37 9.45
N ALA A 310 -6.90 6.12 9.91
CA ALA A 310 -6.62 5.04 10.85
C ALA A 310 -7.41 5.18 12.16
N MET A 311 -7.49 6.41 12.71
CA MET A 311 -8.21 6.64 13.97
C MET A 311 -9.73 6.63 13.78
N ILE A 312 -10.26 7.20 12.68
CA ILE A 312 -11.70 7.18 12.34
C ILE A 312 -12.16 5.73 12.17
N SER A 313 -11.44 4.93 11.35
CA SER A 313 -11.73 3.51 11.16
C SER A 313 -11.61 2.73 12.46
N GLY A 314 -10.59 3.03 13.27
CA GLY A 314 -10.37 2.40 14.56
C GLY A 314 -11.52 2.60 15.53
N ALA A 315 -12.02 3.82 15.68
CA ALA A 315 -13.18 4.11 16.50
C ALA A 315 -14.45 3.40 15.99
N SER A 316 -14.63 3.37 14.66
CA SER A 316 -15.74 2.66 14.01
C SER A 316 -15.74 1.16 14.29
N MET A 317 -14.60 0.50 14.09
CA MET A 317 -14.45 -0.96 14.30
C MET A 317 -14.69 -1.37 15.75
N ASN A 318 -14.41 -0.49 16.70
CA ASN A 318 -14.64 -0.72 18.13
C ASN A 318 -16.04 -0.29 18.60
N GLY A 319 -16.95 0.04 17.68
CA GLY A 319 -18.35 0.32 17.97
C GLY A 319 -18.64 1.75 18.43
N ASP A 320 -17.64 2.64 18.51
CA ASP A 320 -17.83 4.04 18.90
C ASP A 320 -18.06 4.92 17.66
N ALA A 321 -19.27 4.79 17.11
CA ALA A 321 -19.69 5.56 15.93
C ALA A 321 -19.69 7.09 16.19
N ARG A 322 -20.04 7.51 17.42
CA ARG A 322 -20.04 8.93 17.78
C ARG A 322 -18.62 9.49 17.72
N LYS A 323 -17.66 8.79 18.32
CA LYS A 323 -16.25 9.19 18.31
C LYS A 323 -15.66 9.21 16.92
N SER A 324 -16.02 8.22 16.09
CA SER A 324 -15.58 8.15 14.69
C SER A 324 -16.03 9.39 13.90
N LEU A 325 -17.31 9.79 13.99
CA LEU A 325 -17.82 10.97 13.30
C LEU A 325 -17.26 12.29 13.91
N GLU A 326 -17.08 12.36 15.23
CA GLU A 326 -16.38 13.49 15.87
C GLU A 326 -14.94 13.66 15.33
N LEU A 327 -14.23 12.56 15.12
CA LEU A 327 -12.89 12.58 14.55
C LEU A 327 -12.90 13.06 13.08
N PHE A 328 -13.91 12.67 12.30
CA PHE A 328 -14.11 13.19 10.95
C PHE A 328 -14.30 14.72 10.96
N ASP A 329 -15.16 15.24 11.84
CA ASP A 329 -15.37 16.69 11.99
C ASP A 329 -14.09 17.42 12.43
N ARG A 330 -13.33 16.84 13.36
CA ARG A 330 -12.04 17.38 13.82
C ARG A 330 -11.00 17.40 12.69
N MET A 331 -10.97 16.38 11.84
CA MET A 331 -10.12 16.35 10.64
C MET A 331 -10.42 17.54 9.72
N VAL A 332 -11.69 17.79 9.44
CA VAL A 332 -12.14 18.91 8.61
C VAL A 332 -11.77 20.26 9.26
N GLN A 333 -12.02 20.41 10.56
CA GLN A 333 -11.70 21.63 11.32
C GLN A 333 -10.19 21.91 11.35
N SER A 334 -9.35 20.86 11.35
CA SER A 334 -7.89 21.01 11.29
C SER A 334 -7.37 21.51 9.94
N GLY A 335 -8.22 21.59 8.93
CA GLY A 335 -7.84 21.94 7.56
C GLY A 335 -7.31 20.77 6.73
N THR A 336 -7.29 19.55 7.29
CA THR A 336 -6.91 18.34 6.55
C THR A 336 -8.07 17.93 5.64
N LYS A 337 -7.81 17.82 4.33
CA LYS A 337 -8.85 17.45 3.36
C LYS A 337 -9.20 15.97 3.48
N PRO A 338 -10.49 15.63 3.63
CA PRO A 338 -10.94 14.25 3.53
C PRO A 338 -10.62 13.65 2.16
N THR A 339 -10.24 12.38 2.16
CA THR A 339 -9.93 11.58 0.97
C THR A 339 -11.03 10.55 0.72
N GLU A 340 -10.97 9.85 -0.41
CA GLU A 340 -11.84 8.71 -0.72
C GLU A 340 -11.88 7.72 0.45
N THR A 341 -10.71 7.33 0.97
CA THR A 341 -10.60 6.42 2.13
C THR A 341 -11.25 6.97 3.41
N THR A 342 -11.23 8.30 3.61
CA THR A 342 -11.89 8.94 4.75
C THR A 342 -13.40 8.74 4.67
N PHE A 343 -13.99 8.90 3.48
CA PHE A 343 -15.42 8.70 3.28
C PHE A 343 -15.82 7.22 3.41
N VAL A 344 -15.00 6.28 2.92
CA VAL A 344 -15.23 4.85 3.19
C VAL A 344 -15.31 4.60 4.69
N ALA A 345 -14.36 5.12 5.49
CA ALA A 345 -14.34 4.94 6.94
C ALA A 345 -15.59 5.54 7.63
N ALA A 346 -15.98 6.77 7.25
CA ALA A 346 -17.13 7.46 7.83
C ALA A 346 -18.46 6.80 7.42
N LEU A 347 -18.60 6.38 6.16
CA LEU A 347 -19.79 5.66 5.68
C LEU A 347 -19.91 4.28 6.32
N THR A 348 -18.81 3.54 6.46
CA THR A 348 -18.77 2.26 7.19
C THR A 348 -19.20 2.44 8.65
N THR A 349 -18.81 3.56 9.29
CA THR A 349 -19.27 3.93 10.63
C THR A 349 -20.78 4.06 10.67
N CYS A 350 -21.36 4.83 9.73
CA CYS A 350 -22.82 4.99 9.63
C CYS A 350 -23.52 3.65 9.37
N THR A 351 -22.93 2.78 8.56
CA THR A 351 -23.44 1.45 8.22
C THR A 351 -23.53 0.55 9.47
N HIS A 352 -22.47 0.47 10.26
CA HIS A 352 -22.44 -0.35 11.48
C HIS A 352 -23.42 0.18 12.54
N ALA A 353 -23.56 1.51 12.65
CA ALA A 353 -24.47 2.15 13.59
C ALA A 353 -25.91 2.34 13.05
N LYS A 354 -26.19 1.91 11.82
CA LYS A 354 -27.48 2.08 11.12
C LYS A 354 -27.94 3.55 11.05
N MET A 355 -27.00 4.49 10.95
CA MET A 355 -27.23 5.94 10.90
C MET A 355 -27.52 6.39 9.46
N VAL A 356 -28.70 6.02 8.93
CA VAL A 356 -29.03 6.19 7.51
C VAL A 356 -29.01 7.65 7.08
N LYS A 357 -29.61 8.55 7.88
CA LYS A 357 -29.69 9.98 7.52
C LYS A 357 -28.31 10.62 7.42
N GLU A 358 -27.46 10.34 8.38
CA GLU A 358 -26.09 10.84 8.45
C GLU A 358 -25.24 10.28 7.31
N GLY A 359 -25.36 8.99 7.03
CA GLY A 359 -24.62 8.33 5.94
C GLY A 359 -24.99 8.86 4.56
N LEU A 360 -26.29 8.99 4.25
CA LEU A 360 -26.74 9.56 2.98
C LEU A 360 -26.31 11.03 2.83
N LYS A 361 -26.36 11.82 3.91
CA LYS A 361 -25.87 13.19 3.92
C LYS A 361 -24.37 13.25 3.65
N LEU A 362 -23.57 12.39 4.28
CA LEU A 362 -22.13 12.32 4.04
C LEU A 362 -21.81 11.94 2.60
N PHE A 363 -22.54 11.00 2.03
CA PHE A 363 -22.37 10.58 0.64
C PHE A 363 -22.69 11.74 -0.34
N GLU A 364 -23.75 12.48 -0.13
CA GLU A 364 -24.08 13.68 -0.91
C GLU A 364 -23.01 14.77 -0.77
N GLN A 365 -22.54 15.02 0.44
CA GLN A 365 -21.52 16.03 0.74
C GLN A 365 -20.16 15.68 0.13
N MET A 366 -19.87 14.41 -0.06
CA MET A 366 -18.61 13.92 -0.63
C MET A 366 -18.28 14.63 -1.96
N SER A 367 -19.25 14.70 -2.88
CA SER A 367 -19.08 15.37 -4.16
C SER A 367 -19.37 16.86 -4.10
N THR A 368 -20.47 17.26 -3.40
CA THR A 368 -20.96 18.64 -3.44
C THR A 368 -20.12 19.62 -2.59
N VAL A 369 -19.59 19.18 -1.46
CA VAL A 369 -18.85 20.01 -0.51
C VAL A 369 -17.34 19.78 -0.61
N TYR A 370 -16.94 18.52 -0.73
CA TYR A 370 -15.51 18.14 -0.66
C TYR A 370 -14.89 17.91 -2.03
N GLY A 371 -15.68 17.80 -3.10
CA GLY A 371 -15.22 17.58 -4.46
C GLY A 371 -14.55 16.22 -4.69
N VAL A 372 -14.87 15.23 -3.83
CA VAL A 372 -14.40 13.86 -3.95
C VAL A 372 -15.40 13.06 -4.77
N VAL A 373 -14.94 12.47 -5.88
CA VAL A 373 -15.82 11.70 -6.77
C VAL A 373 -16.10 10.34 -6.14
N PRO A 374 -17.38 9.94 -5.96
CA PRO A 374 -17.71 8.62 -5.45
C PRO A 374 -17.15 7.50 -6.32
N GLN A 375 -16.54 6.51 -5.68
CA GLN A 375 -16.04 5.28 -6.28
C GLN A 375 -16.93 4.10 -5.85
N GLN A 376 -16.70 2.94 -6.44
CA GLN A 376 -17.49 1.73 -6.20
C GLN A 376 -17.61 1.37 -4.71
N GLU A 377 -16.56 1.55 -3.92
CA GLU A 377 -16.54 1.27 -2.49
C GLU A 377 -17.52 2.17 -1.70
N HIS A 378 -17.69 3.41 -2.11
CA HIS A 378 -18.62 4.35 -1.45
C HIS A 378 -20.08 3.95 -1.73
N TYR A 379 -20.39 3.59 -2.96
CA TYR A 379 -21.72 3.06 -3.33
C TYR A 379 -22.01 1.77 -2.55
N ALA A 380 -21.05 0.86 -2.46
CA ALA A 380 -21.18 -0.37 -1.67
C ALA A 380 -21.50 -0.08 -0.19
N CYS A 381 -20.84 0.92 0.42
CA CYS A 381 -21.14 1.34 1.79
C CYS A 381 -22.58 1.86 1.95
N VAL A 382 -23.08 2.62 0.97
CA VAL A 382 -24.47 3.14 1.00
C VAL A 382 -25.48 2.01 0.85
N VAL A 383 -25.24 1.06 -0.07
CA VAL A 383 -26.09 -0.12 -0.22
C VAL A 383 -26.12 -0.95 1.06
N ASP A 384 -24.96 -1.24 1.67
CA ASP A 384 -24.90 -1.99 2.94
C ASP A 384 -25.57 -1.22 4.09
N LEU A 385 -25.47 0.13 4.11
CA LEU A 385 -26.17 0.98 5.07
C LEU A 385 -27.69 0.84 4.98
N LEU A 386 -28.24 0.97 3.78
CA LEU A 386 -29.69 0.83 3.53
C LEU A 386 -30.14 -0.60 3.82
N ALA A 387 -29.38 -1.58 3.37
CA ALA A 387 -29.62 -3.00 3.57
C ALA A 387 -29.68 -3.36 5.07
N ARG A 388 -28.68 -2.97 5.87
CA ARG A 388 -28.65 -3.22 7.33
C ARG A 388 -29.72 -2.45 8.11
N ALA A 389 -30.21 -1.35 7.56
CA ALA A 389 -31.33 -0.61 8.14
C ALA A 389 -32.72 -1.19 7.77
N GLY A 390 -32.78 -2.26 6.96
CA GLY A 390 -34.01 -2.90 6.51
C GLY A 390 -34.70 -2.18 5.34
N ARG A 391 -34.03 -1.17 4.73
CA ARG A 391 -34.57 -0.40 3.59
C ARG A 391 -34.19 -1.08 2.26
N VAL A 392 -34.62 -2.36 2.12
CA VAL A 392 -34.13 -3.27 1.08
C VAL A 392 -34.49 -2.81 -0.32
N GLU A 393 -35.75 -2.31 -0.51
CA GLU A 393 -36.22 -1.79 -1.79
C GLU A 393 -35.50 -0.51 -2.21
N GLU A 394 -35.17 0.35 -1.23
CA GLU A 394 -34.39 1.56 -1.51
C GLU A 394 -32.93 1.24 -1.88
N ALA A 395 -32.38 0.21 -1.27
CA ALA A 395 -31.04 -0.27 -1.64
C ALA A 395 -31.03 -0.81 -3.08
N GLU A 396 -32.07 -1.57 -3.48
CA GLU A 396 -32.23 -2.05 -4.86
C GLU A 396 -32.34 -0.88 -5.85
N MET A 397 -33.21 0.09 -5.57
CA MET A 397 -33.38 1.28 -6.42
C MET A 397 -32.11 2.12 -6.51
N PHE A 398 -31.32 2.20 -5.42
CA PHE A 398 -30.05 2.92 -5.41
C PHE A 398 -29.01 2.25 -6.33
N ILE A 399 -28.94 0.91 -6.33
CA ILE A 399 -28.04 0.17 -7.23
C ILE A 399 -28.46 0.43 -8.69
N GLU A 400 -29.74 0.35 -9.00
CA GLU A 400 -30.26 0.52 -10.37
C GLU A 400 -30.13 1.96 -10.90
N GLY A 401 -30.33 2.95 -10.03
CA GLY A 401 -30.30 4.36 -10.41
C GLY A 401 -28.92 4.98 -10.42
N GLU A 402 -28.22 4.90 -9.30
CA GLU A 402 -26.98 5.65 -9.08
C GLU A 402 -25.72 4.87 -9.52
N MET A 403 -25.78 3.52 -9.50
CA MET A 403 -24.66 2.67 -9.90
C MET A 403 -24.72 2.22 -11.36
N GLY A 404 -25.75 2.64 -12.12
CA GLY A 404 -25.95 2.24 -13.51
C GLY A 404 -24.69 2.45 -14.36
N GLY A 405 -24.02 1.36 -14.72
CA GLY A 405 -22.75 1.32 -15.44
C GLY A 405 -21.48 1.20 -14.59
N LEU A 406 -21.52 1.45 -13.27
CA LEU A 406 -20.36 1.32 -12.38
C LEU A 406 -20.38 0.05 -11.52
N GLY A 407 -21.52 -0.57 -11.32
CA GLY A 407 -21.68 -1.63 -10.32
C GLY A 407 -22.53 -2.84 -10.73
N GLU A 408 -22.98 -2.92 -11.97
CA GLU A 408 -23.78 -4.08 -12.42
C GLU A 408 -23.06 -5.42 -12.27
N GLY A 409 -21.72 -5.41 -12.11
CA GLY A 409 -20.87 -6.60 -11.96
C GLY A 409 -20.29 -6.85 -10.57
N ASP A 410 -20.59 -6.05 -9.53
CA ASP A 410 -20.01 -6.26 -8.21
C ASP A 410 -20.81 -7.24 -7.35
N ALA A 411 -20.29 -8.47 -7.27
CA ALA A 411 -20.82 -9.54 -6.41
C ALA A 411 -20.99 -9.12 -4.95
N ASN A 412 -20.13 -8.24 -4.43
CA ASN A 412 -20.15 -7.83 -3.03
C ASN A 412 -21.37 -6.96 -2.72
N VAL A 413 -21.72 -6.02 -3.62
CA VAL A 413 -22.86 -5.13 -3.48
C VAL A 413 -24.16 -5.92 -3.49
N TRP A 414 -24.34 -6.78 -4.49
CA TRP A 414 -25.50 -7.65 -4.60
C TRP A 414 -25.56 -8.68 -3.47
N GLY A 415 -24.41 -9.20 -3.04
CA GLY A 415 -24.31 -10.11 -1.90
C GLY A 415 -24.74 -9.47 -0.58
N ALA A 416 -24.39 -8.19 -0.35
CA ALA A 416 -24.85 -7.43 0.82
C ALA A 416 -26.38 -7.26 0.81
N LEU A 417 -26.95 -6.89 -0.34
CA LEU A 417 -28.40 -6.77 -0.51
C LEU A 417 -29.12 -8.12 -0.31
N LEU A 418 -28.59 -9.20 -0.88
CA LEU A 418 -29.15 -10.55 -0.72
C LEU A 418 -29.09 -11.01 0.75
N GLY A 419 -27.99 -10.69 1.46
CA GLY A 419 -27.87 -10.93 2.89
C GLY A 419 -28.93 -10.22 3.72
N ALA A 420 -29.23 -8.96 3.38
CA ALA A 420 -30.32 -8.21 4.00
C ALA A 420 -31.71 -8.79 3.67
N CYS A 421 -31.94 -9.19 2.42
CA CYS A 421 -33.18 -9.86 2.01
C CYS A 421 -33.46 -11.09 2.89
N ARG A 422 -32.44 -11.85 3.21
CA ARG A 422 -32.56 -12.98 4.13
C ARG A 422 -32.91 -12.54 5.54
N ILE A 423 -32.17 -11.55 6.10
CA ILE A 423 -32.38 -11.09 7.49
C ILE A 423 -33.79 -10.54 7.70
N TYR A 424 -34.30 -9.80 6.72
CA TYR A 424 -35.63 -9.14 6.78
C TYR A 424 -36.75 -9.95 6.11
N GLY A 425 -36.45 -11.14 5.59
CA GLY A 425 -37.43 -12.03 4.96
C GLY A 425 -37.99 -11.51 3.63
N ASN A 426 -37.30 -10.59 2.95
CA ASN A 426 -37.77 -10.03 1.69
C ASN A 426 -37.42 -10.93 0.51
N VAL A 427 -38.26 -11.93 0.26
CA VAL A 427 -38.04 -12.95 -0.78
C VAL A 427 -38.20 -12.38 -2.19
N GLU A 428 -39.05 -11.36 -2.36
CA GLU A 428 -39.31 -10.77 -3.68
C GLU A 428 -38.10 -10.04 -4.25
N VAL A 429 -37.49 -9.15 -3.44
CA VAL A 429 -36.22 -8.51 -3.81
C VAL A 429 -35.11 -9.56 -3.94
N GLY A 430 -35.03 -10.53 -3.02
CA GLY A 430 -34.07 -11.61 -3.09
C GLY A 430 -34.13 -12.43 -4.38
N ASN A 431 -35.32 -12.68 -4.92
CA ASN A 431 -35.51 -13.32 -6.23
C ASN A 431 -34.93 -12.49 -7.36
N ARG A 432 -35.29 -11.18 -7.41
CA ARG A 432 -34.80 -10.29 -8.47
C ARG A 432 -33.27 -10.18 -8.44
N VAL A 433 -32.69 -10.06 -7.24
CA VAL A 433 -31.23 -10.04 -7.05
C VAL A 433 -30.59 -11.35 -7.53
N TRP A 434 -31.18 -12.49 -7.18
CA TRP A 434 -30.70 -13.79 -7.63
C TRP A 434 -30.70 -13.94 -9.16
N GLU A 435 -31.79 -13.54 -9.83
CA GLU A 435 -31.90 -13.58 -11.28
C GLU A 435 -30.84 -12.69 -11.95
N LYS A 436 -30.66 -11.46 -11.44
CA LYS A 436 -29.61 -10.55 -11.94
C LYS A 436 -28.20 -11.12 -11.79
N LEU A 437 -27.88 -11.72 -10.65
CA LEU A 437 -26.56 -12.34 -10.40
C LEU A 437 -26.34 -13.51 -11.36
N ALA A 438 -27.36 -14.30 -11.66
CA ALA A 438 -27.30 -15.37 -12.63
C ALA A 438 -27.07 -14.85 -14.07
N ASP A 439 -27.72 -13.75 -14.45
CA ASP A 439 -27.57 -13.12 -15.77
C ASP A 439 -26.17 -12.52 -15.98
N ILE A 440 -25.58 -11.95 -14.94
CA ILE A 440 -24.22 -11.39 -14.95
C ILE A 440 -23.16 -12.50 -14.95
N GLY A 441 -23.56 -13.76 -14.67
CA GLY A 441 -22.67 -14.90 -14.64
C GLY A 441 -21.78 -14.97 -13.39
N ILE A 442 -22.20 -14.38 -12.30
CA ILE A 442 -21.49 -14.44 -11.02
C ILE A 442 -21.78 -15.78 -10.34
N ASP A 443 -20.77 -16.64 -10.29
CA ASP A 443 -20.84 -17.98 -9.72
C ASP A 443 -20.01 -18.04 -8.40
N ASP A 444 -20.54 -17.35 -7.36
CA ASP A 444 -19.93 -17.30 -6.03
C ASP A 444 -20.66 -18.21 -5.05
N CYS A 445 -19.88 -19.06 -4.33
CA CYS A 445 -20.41 -20.02 -3.36
C CYS A 445 -21.18 -19.32 -2.22
N GLY A 446 -20.74 -18.14 -1.77
CA GLY A 446 -21.40 -17.37 -0.70
C GLY A 446 -22.78 -16.90 -1.11
N ILE A 447 -22.93 -16.42 -2.33
CA ILE A 447 -24.20 -15.97 -2.92
C ILE A 447 -25.19 -17.15 -3.01
N HIS A 448 -24.74 -18.29 -3.51
CA HIS A 448 -25.58 -19.49 -3.58
C HIS A 448 -26.06 -19.96 -2.18
N VAL A 449 -25.16 -19.93 -1.18
CA VAL A 449 -25.52 -20.29 0.20
C VAL A 449 -26.50 -19.28 0.79
N LEU A 450 -26.33 -17.97 0.55
CA LEU A 450 -27.27 -16.94 1.00
C LEU A 450 -28.66 -17.14 0.38
N SER A 451 -28.73 -17.39 -0.94
CA SER A 451 -29.99 -17.64 -1.66
C SER A 451 -30.67 -18.92 -1.17
N TYR A 452 -29.89 -20.00 -0.98
CA TYR A 452 -30.42 -21.24 -0.41
C TYR A 452 -31.07 -21.01 0.97
N ASN A 453 -30.37 -20.28 1.84
CA ASN A 453 -30.87 -20.00 3.19
C ASN A 453 -32.12 -19.11 3.15
N LEU A 454 -32.15 -18.06 2.29
CA LEU A 454 -33.31 -17.22 2.09
C LEU A 454 -34.56 -18.05 1.72
N TYR A 455 -34.45 -18.89 0.69
CA TYR A 455 -35.57 -19.72 0.23
C TYR A 455 -36.00 -20.76 1.28
N LYS A 456 -35.03 -21.34 1.99
CA LYS A 456 -35.31 -22.34 3.03
C LYS A 456 -36.04 -21.76 4.22
N GLU A 457 -35.58 -20.59 4.70
CA GLU A 457 -36.22 -19.86 5.82
C GLU A 457 -37.62 -19.35 5.44
N ALA A 458 -37.83 -19.03 4.16
CA ALA A 458 -39.14 -18.62 3.62
C ALA A 458 -40.10 -19.77 3.25
N GLY A 459 -39.71 -21.03 3.49
CA GLY A 459 -40.52 -22.20 3.16
C GLY A 459 -40.63 -22.50 1.65
N ARG A 460 -39.78 -21.89 0.81
CA ARG A 460 -39.76 -22.12 -0.64
C ARG A 460 -38.83 -23.27 -0.99
N ASP A 461 -39.28 -24.49 -0.68
CA ASP A 461 -38.45 -25.71 -0.79
C ASP A 461 -38.07 -26.06 -2.23
N MET A 462 -38.85 -25.67 -3.26
CA MET A 462 -38.52 -25.95 -4.65
C MET A 462 -37.30 -25.13 -5.11
N GLU A 463 -37.33 -23.82 -4.85
CA GLU A 463 -36.25 -22.89 -5.13
C GLU A 463 -34.98 -23.25 -4.34
N ALA A 464 -35.11 -23.56 -3.06
CA ALA A 464 -34.01 -24.02 -2.23
C ALA A 464 -33.34 -25.28 -2.80
N LYS A 465 -34.13 -26.28 -3.26
CA LYS A 465 -33.60 -27.48 -3.93
C LYS A 465 -32.87 -27.15 -5.24
N ARG A 466 -33.38 -26.19 -6.03
CA ARG A 466 -32.73 -25.75 -7.27
C ARG A 466 -31.34 -25.17 -6.99
N VAL A 467 -31.25 -24.25 -6.03
CA VAL A 467 -29.95 -23.63 -5.64
C VAL A 467 -28.99 -24.67 -5.06
N ARG A 468 -29.48 -25.59 -4.21
CA ARG A 468 -28.65 -26.68 -3.67
C ARG A 468 -28.07 -27.59 -4.74
N LYS A 469 -28.82 -27.85 -5.81
CA LYS A 469 -28.35 -28.61 -6.95
C LYS A 469 -27.18 -27.90 -7.66
N LEU A 470 -27.27 -26.59 -7.87
CA LEU A 470 -26.19 -25.78 -8.45
C LEU A 470 -24.90 -25.84 -7.60
N ILE A 471 -25.03 -25.71 -6.28
CA ILE A 471 -23.88 -25.84 -5.36
C ILE A 471 -23.21 -27.22 -5.49
N SER A 472 -24.01 -28.29 -5.59
CA SER A 472 -23.48 -29.66 -5.70
C SER A 472 -22.85 -29.97 -7.06
N GLU A 473 -23.44 -29.48 -8.16
CA GLU A 473 -22.95 -29.67 -9.54
C GLU A 473 -21.70 -28.80 -9.81
N GLY A 474 -21.64 -27.57 -9.27
CA GLY A 474 -20.51 -26.65 -9.38
C GLY A 474 -19.27 -27.08 -8.58
N ARG A 475 -19.35 -28.16 -7.77
CA ARG A 475 -18.28 -28.60 -6.84
C ARG A 475 -17.71 -27.48 -5.98
N MET A 476 -18.55 -26.50 -5.63
CA MET A 476 -18.14 -25.32 -4.88
C MET A 476 -17.73 -25.73 -3.46
N LYS A 477 -16.53 -25.34 -3.06
CA LYS A 477 -16.03 -25.51 -1.69
C LYS A 477 -16.09 -24.20 -0.96
N LYS A 478 -16.86 -24.16 0.12
CA LYS A 478 -16.82 -23.01 1.04
C LYS A 478 -15.53 -23.09 1.86
N LEU A 479 -14.77 -22.01 1.90
CA LEU A 479 -13.65 -21.89 2.83
C LEU A 479 -14.19 -21.86 4.27
N PRO A 480 -13.61 -22.64 5.20
CA PRO A 480 -14.03 -22.60 6.60
C PRO A 480 -13.72 -21.23 7.20
N GLY A 481 -14.57 -20.78 8.12
CA GLY A 481 -14.30 -19.59 8.91
C GLY A 481 -13.05 -19.80 9.77
N CYS A 482 -12.22 -18.78 9.86
CA CYS A 482 -11.00 -18.77 10.65
C CYS A 482 -11.10 -17.72 11.75
N SER A 483 -10.65 -18.05 12.95
CA SER A 483 -10.46 -17.13 14.08
C SER A 483 -9.03 -17.24 14.59
N VAL A 484 -8.47 -16.13 15.02
CA VAL A 484 -7.08 -16.04 15.50
C VAL A 484 -7.07 -15.38 16.88
N ILE A 485 -6.26 -15.91 17.78
CA ILE A 485 -6.06 -15.35 19.14
C ILE A 485 -4.58 -15.42 19.52
N GLU A 486 -4.10 -14.43 20.25
CA GLU A 486 -2.78 -14.47 20.87
C GLU A 486 -2.90 -14.99 22.30
N VAL A 487 -2.15 -16.06 22.60
CA VAL A 487 -2.06 -16.66 23.95
C VAL A 487 -0.57 -16.76 24.31
N ASP A 488 -0.17 -16.14 25.41
CA ASP A 488 1.22 -16.14 25.89
C ASP A 488 2.27 -15.74 24.82
N GLY A 489 1.91 -14.80 23.95
CA GLY A 489 2.75 -14.32 22.86
C GLY A 489 2.83 -15.28 21.64
N ALA A 490 2.08 -16.36 21.64
CA ALA A 490 1.90 -17.24 20.48
C ALA A 490 0.55 -16.97 19.81
N VAL A 491 0.54 -16.95 18.48
CA VAL A 491 -0.68 -16.74 17.68
C VAL A 491 -1.26 -18.09 17.30
N GLU A 492 -2.43 -18.41 17.90
CA GLU A 492 -3.18 -19.63 17.63
C GLU A 492 -4.33 -19.35 16.65
N GLU A 493 -4.53 -20.28 15.71
CA GLU A 493 -5.58 -20.19 14.69
C GLU A 493 -6.57 -21.33 14.86
N PHE A 494 -7.84 -21.00 14.74
CA PHE A 494 -8.95 -21.94 14.84
C PHE A 494 -9.77 -21.88 13.55
N LEU A 495 -9.87 -23.02 12.88
CA LEU A 495 -10.75 -23.19 11.72
C LEU A 495 -12.09 -23.78 12.18
N ALA A 496 -13.17 -23.35 11.55
CA ALA A 496 -14.50 -23.88 11.83
C ALA A 496 -14.54 -25.40 11.56
N GLY A 497 -14.85 -26.20 12.62
CA GLY A 497 -14.90 -27.66 12.55
C GLY A 497 -13.55 -28.36 12.68
N ASP A 498 -12.46 -27.62 12.96
CA ASP A 498 -11.16 -28.25 13.20
C ASP A 498 -11.09 -28.94 14.54
N THR A 499 -10.63 -30.19 14.54
CA THR A 499 -10.45 -31.03 15.75
C THR A 499 -8.96 -31.32 16.02
N HIS A 500 -8.04 -30.76 15.27
CA HIS A 500 -6.60 -31.06 15.38
C HIS A 500 -5.92 -30.33 16.53
N HIS A 501 -6.54 -29.29 17.08
CA HIS A 501 -5.96 -28.57 18.21
C HIS A 501 -5.82 -29.47 19.43
N PRO A 502 -4.68 -29.48 20.16
CA PRO A 502 -4.47 -30.38 21.32
C PRO A 502 -5.56 -30.32 22.40
N LYS A 503 -6.18 -29.14 22.57
CA LYS A 503 -7.27 -28.89 23.51
C LYS A 503 -8.66 -28.84 22.87
N ALA A 504 -8.83 -29.33 21.63
CA ALA A 504 -10.11 -29.25 20.90
C ALA A 504 -11.30 -29.77 21.73
N SER A 505 -11.15 -30.93 22.44
CA SER A 505 -12.21 -31.48 23.26
C SER A 505 -12.65 -30.57 24.43
N GLU A 506 -11.70 -29.86 25.05
CA GLU A 506 -12.01 -28.92 26.14
C GLU A 506 -12.67 -27.65 25.59
N ILE A 507 -12.18 -27.13 24.45
CA ILE A 507 -12.73 -25.97 23.76
C ILE A 507 -14.19 -26.22 23.37
N TYR A 508 -14.48 -27.35 22.70
CA TYR A 508 -15.85 -27.65 22.26
C TYR A 508 -16.79 -27.89 23.44
N LYS A 509 -16.33 -28.53 24.52
CA LYS A 509 -17.13 -28.67 25.76
C LYS A 509 -17.48 -27.33 26.39
N THR A 510 -16.52 -26.38 26.35
CA THR A 510 -16.73 -25.03 26.88
C THR A 510 -17.73 -24.26 26.00
N ILE A 511 -17.61 -24.32 24.67
CA ILE A 511 -18.54 -23.72 23.72
C ILE A 511 -19.95 -24.28 23.91
N ASP A 512 -20.10 -25.62 24.05
CA ASP A 512 -21.39 -26.24 24.29
C ASP A 512 -22.02 -25.78 25.61
N SER A 513 -21.20 -25.59 26.65
CA SER A 513 -21.68 -25.07 27.93
C SER A 513 -22.17 -23.63 27.82
N PHE A 514 -21.43 -22.75 27.11
CA PHE A 514 -21.86 -21.39 26.88
C PHE A 514 -23.14 -21.34 26.02
N SER A 515 -23.24 -22.13 24.96
CA SER A 515 -24.43 -22.18 24.11
C SER A 515 -25.68 -22.63 24.90
N LYS A 516 -25.52 -23.58 25.85
CA LYS A 516 -26.61 -24.00 26.72
C LYS A 516 -27.03 -22.92 27.70
N MET A 517 -26.06 -22.14 28.24
CA MET A 517 -26.36 -21.01 29.13
C MET A 517 -27.06 -19.87 28.37
N ALA A 518 -26.60 -19.51 27.18
CA ALA A 518 -27.22 -18.48 26.34
C ALA A 518 -28.68 -18.83 25.98
N ASN A 519 -28.95 -20.10 25.63
CA ASN A 519 -30.32 -20.54 25.32
C ASN A 519 -31.25 -20.60 26.56
N LEU A 520 -30.70 -20.58 27.79
CA LEU A 520 -31.48 -20.51 29.03
C LEU A 520 -31.83 -19.06 29.43
N GLU A 521 -31.11 -18.05 28.91
CA GLU A 521 -31.42 -16.64 29.15
C GLU A 521 -32.45 -16.10 28.15
N GLU A 522 -32.76 -16.79 27.05
CA GLU A 522 -33.82 -16.46 26.08
C GLU A 522 -35.20 -17.06 26.43
N LEU A 523 -35.32 -17.83 27.52
CA LEU A 523 -36.55 -18.37 28.08
C LEU A 523 -36.98 -17.57 29.31
#